data_237c19e4e637d8c1b559cf28ae70afa6
#
_entry.id   237c19e4e637d8c1b559cf28ae70afa6
#
_cell.length_a   1.000
_cell.length_b   1.000
_cell.length_c   1.000
_cell.angle_alpha   90.00
_cell.angle_beta   90.00
_cell.angle_gamma   90.00
#
_symmetry.space_group_name_H-M   'P 1'
#
loop_
_entity.id
_entity.type
_entity.pdbx_description
1 polymer ?
#
loop_
_entity_poly.entity_id
_entity_poly.type
_entity_poly.pdbx_seq_one_letter_code
_entity_poly.pdbx_strand_id
1 'polypeptide(L)'
;MSVDILEKQEQIERGKRIKNIRENELHLNKSQLARIIGVSSQFLGLVEDGKGNLVYKSIKKLKDISGHSSDYILYGLDDSMIKETNEILEKYDEKQIKAALRMLKNIGLFIKNKEE
;
A
#
# COMPACT_ATOMS: atom_id res chain seq x y z
N MET A 1 2.40 19.66 -3.89
CA MET A 1 3.57 18.97 -4.48
C MET A 1 4.01 17.75 -3.71
N SER A 2 4.25 17.85 -2.38
CA SER A 2 4.66 16.69 -1.58
C SER A 2 3.62 15.57 -1.60
N VAL A 3 2.35 15.92 -1.52
CA VAL A 3 1.25 14.94 -1.52
C VAL A 3 1.24 14.17 -2.84
N ASP A 4 1.34 14.85 -3.96
CA ASP A 4 1.35 14.21 -5.28
C ASP A 4 2.55 13.30 -5.47
N ILE A 5 3.72 13.73 -5.00
CA ILE A 5 4.95 12.94 -5.09
C ILE A 5 4.83 11.69 -4.22
N LEU A 6 4.30 11.83 -3.00
CA LEU A 6 4.09 10.71 -2.08
C LEU A 6 3.06 9.73 -2.62
N GLU A 7 1.98 10.23 -3.20
CA GLU A 7 0.96 9.37 -3.81
C GLU A 7 1.51 8.59 -5.00
N LYS A 8 2.32 9.23 -5.83
CA LYS A 8 2.98 8.56 -6.96
C LYS A 8 3.95 7.50 -6.49
N GLN A 9 4.73 7.82 -5.45
CA GLN A 9 5.67 6.86 -4.88
C GLN A 9 4.94 5.67 -4.28
N GLU A 10 3.87 5.91 -3.57
CA GLU A 10 3.00 4.86 -3.01
C GLU A 10 2.44 3.97 -4.11
N GLN A 11 1.97 4.56 -5.19
CA GLN A 11 1.43 3.85 -6.34
C GLN A 11 2.50 2.97 -7.01
N ILE A 12 3.71 3.47 -7.16
CA ILE A 12 4.84 2.73 -7.71
C ILE A 12 5.17 1.52 -6.82
N GLU A 13 5.27 1.73 -5.52
CA GLU A 13 5.58 0.66 -4.57
C GLU A 13 4.48 -0.40 -4.52
N ARG A 14 3.23 0.03 -4.61
CA ARG A 14 2.08 -0.88 -4.70
C ARG A 14 2.15 -1.74 -5.95
N GLY A 15 2.47 -1.13 -7.08
CA GLY A 15 2.64 -1.87 -8.34
C GLY A 15 3.73 -2.92 -8.24
N LYS A 16 4.84 -2.60 -7.60
CA LYS A 16 5.94 -3.55 -7.38
C LYS A 16 5.50 -4.71 -6.47
N ARG A 17 4.72 -4.44 -5.43
CA ARG A 17 4.21 -5.49 -4.54
C ARG A 17 3.29 -6.44 -5.29
N ILE A 18 2.38 -5.90 -6.09
CA ILE A 18 1.44 -6.70 -6.89
C ILE A 18 2.21 -7.56 -7.88
N LYS A 19 3.20 -7.01 -8.55
CA LYS A 19 4.05 -7.77 -9.46
C LYS A 19 4.79 -8.89 -8.74
N ASN A 20 5.34 -8.61 -7.56
CA ASN A 20 6.04 -9.62 -6.77
C ASN A 20 5.10 -10.74 -6.33
N ILE A 21 3.90 -10.41 -5.88
CA ILE A 21 2.88 -11.41 -5.53
C ILE A 21 2.59 -12.29 -6.75
N ARG A 22 2.37 -11.67 -7.89
CA ARG A 22 2.05 -12.41 -9.12
C ARG A 22 3.16 -13.34 -9.54
N GLU A 23 4.39 -12.83 -9.64
CA GLU A 23 5.51 -13.59 -10.20
C GLU A 23 6.10 -14.59 -9.21
N ASN A 24 6.36 -14.14 -7.99
CA ASN A 24 7.17 -14.90 -7.03
C ASN A 24 6.35 -15.71 -6.04
N GLU A 25 5.11 -15.34 -5.79
CA GLU A 25 4.26 -16.06 -4.85
C GLU A 25 3.20 -16.91 -5.56
N LEU A 26 2.50 -16.34 -6.53
CA LEU A 26 1.44 -17.05 -7.27
C LEU A 26 1.95 -17.76 -8.52
N HIS A 27 3.12 -17.38 -9.01
CA HIS A 27 3.72 -17.94 -10.23
C HIS A 27 2.78 -17.86 -11.42
N LEU A 28 2.15 -16.71 -11.61
CA LEU A 28 1.20 -16.45 -12.69
C LEU A 28 1.78 -15.44 -13.68
N ASN A 29 1.41 -15.58 -14.95
CA ASN A 29 1.68 -14.52 -15.92
C ASN A 29 0.59 -13.44 -15.81
N LYS A 30 0.80 -12.31 -16.52
CA LYS A 30 -0.14 -11.18 -16.45
C LYS A 30 -1.56 -11.57 -16.89
N SER A 31 -1.67 -12.34 -17.98
CA SER A 31 -2.97 -12.76 -18.50
C SER A 31 -3.74 -13.61 -17.49
N GLN A 32 -3.03 -14.49 -16.80
CA GLN A 32 -3.65 -15.37 -15.81
C GLN A 32 -4.17 -14.58 -14.60
N LEU A 33 -3.33 -13.73 -14.03
CA LEU A 33 -3.76 -12.94 -12.89
C LEU A 33 -4.86 -11.95 -13.28
N ALA A 34 -4.70 -11.27 -14.41
CA ALA A 34 -5.68 -10.32 -14.91
C ALA A 34 -7.07 -10.94 -15.01
N ARG A 35 -7.13 -12.15 -15.54
CA ARG A 35 -8.39 -12.90 -15.68
C ARG A 35 -9.01 -13.18 -14.31
N ILE A 36 -8.18 -13.59 -13.34
CA ILE A 36 -8.67 -13.92 -12.00
C ILE A 36 -9.24 -12.70 -11.29
N ILE A 37 -8.54 -11.57 -11.37
CA ILE A 37 -8.95 -10.36 -10.66
C ILE A 37 -9.87 -9.44 -11.47
N GLY A 38 -10.20 -9.83 -12.70
CA GLY A 38 -11.23 -9.16 -13.51
C GLY A 38 -10.77 -7.88 -14.19
N VAL A 39 -9.51 -7.82 -14.63
CA VAL A 39 -8.97 -6.69 -15.40
C VAL A 39 -8.32 -7.19 -16.68
N SER A 40 -7.98 -6.28 -17.58
CA SER A 40 -7.21 -6.63 -18.76
C SER A 40 -5.72 -6.80 -18.41
N SER A 41 -5.01 -7.60 -19.19
CA SER A 41 -3.55 -7.75 -19.02
C SER A 41 -2.83 -6.41 -19.18
N GLN A 42 -3.29 -5.59 -20.10
CA GLN A 42 -2.73 -4.26 -20.33
C GLN A 42 -2.91 -3.37 -19.12
N PHE A 43 -4.09 -3.37 -18.51
CA PHE A 43 -4.34 -2.58 -17.32
C PHE A 43 -3.52 -3.09 -16.14
N LEU A 44 -3.41 -4.41 -15.97
CA LEU A 44 -2.55 -4.96 -14.92
C LEU A 44 -1.09 -4.52 -15.12
N GLY A 45 -0.62 -4.49 -16.36
CA GLY A 45 0.71 -3.96 -16.67
C GLY A 45 0.89 -2.52 -16.20
N LEU A 46 -0.11 -1.67 -16.44
CA LEU A 46 -0.08 -0.28 -15.97
C LEU A 46 -0.03 -0.20 -14.45
N VAL A 47 -0.83 -1.01 -13.77
CA VAL A 47 -0.84 -1.07 -12.30
C VAL A 47 0.53 -1.47 -11.77
N GLU A 48 1.13 -2.49 -12.35
CA GLU A 48 2.46 -2.97 -11.93
C GLU A 48 3.57 -1.95 -12.19
N ASP A 49 3.38 -1.10 -13.20
CA ASP A 49 4.32 -0.02 -13.52
C ASP A 49 4.07 1.26 -12.68
N GLY A 50 3.09 1.22 -11.79
CA GLY A 50 2.76 2.38 -10.95
C GLY A 50 1.97 3.46 -11.67
N LYS A 51 1.26 3.10 -12.74
CA LYS A 51 0.48 4.04 -13.57
C LYS A 51 -1.03 3.83 -13.49
N GLY A 52 -1.49 2.97 -12.60
CA GLY A 52 -2.90 2.71 -12.41
C GLY A 52 -3.17 2.11 -11.04
N ASN A 53 -4.42 2.06 -10.67
CA ASN A 53 -4.86 1.49 -9.39
C ASN A 53 -5.94 0.45 -9.63
N LEU A 54 -5.86 -0.65 -8.90
CA LEU A 54 -6.91 -1.65 -8.91
C LEU A 54 -8.12 -1.13 -8.13
N VAL A 55 -9.31 -1.42 -8.65
CA VAL A 55 -10.55 -1.13 -7.91
C VAL A 55 -10.72 -2.12 -6.77
N TYR A 56 -11.57 -1.78 -5.80
CA TYR A 56 -11.82 -2.59 -4.61
C TYR A 56 -12.11 -4.06 -4.94
N LYS A 57 -12.94 -4.31 -5.92
CA LYS A 57 -13.33 -5.66 -6.33
C LYS A 57 -12.13 -6.51 -6.73
N SER A 58 -11.19 -5.93 -7.45
CA SER A 58 -9.97 -6.61 -7.88
C SER A 58 -9.01 -6.83 -6.72
N ILE A 59 -8.88 -5.85 -5.83
CA ILE A 59 -8.09 -5.99 -4.60
C ILE A 59 -8.61 -7.14 -3.76
N LYS A 60 -9.93 -7.24 -3.60
CA LYS A 60 -10.56 -8.31 -2.83
C LYS A 60 -10.23 -9.69 -3.41
N LYS A 61 -10.28 -9.82 -4.73
CA LYS A 61 -9.93 -11.08 -5.40
C LYS A 61 -8.46 -11.42 -5.23
N LEU A 62 -7.58 -10.42 -5.33
CA LEU A 62 -6.16 -10.62 -5.12
C LEU A 62 -5.87 -11.03 -3.67
N LYS A 63 -6.54 -10.41 -2.71
CA LYS A 63 -6.48 -10.81 -1.31
C LYS A 63 -6.85 -12.29 -1.13
N ASP A 64 -7.95 -12.70 -1.74
CA ASP A 64 -8.46 -14.06 -1.59
C ASP A 64 -7.48 -15.12 -2.11
N ILE A 65 -6.84 -14.86 -3.25
CA ILE A 65 -5.94 -15.84 -3.85
C ILE A 65 -4.51 -15.77 -3.32
N SER A 66 -4.08 -14.63 -2.82
CA SER A 66 -2.70 -14.45 -2.32
C SER A 66 -2.55 -14.73 -0.83
N GLY A 67 -3.62 -14.63 -0.08
CA GLY A 67 -3.57 -14.74 1.37
C GLY A 67 -3.06 -13.49 2.07
N HIS A 68 -2.66 -12.47 1.33
CA HIS A 68 -2.25 -11.18 1.91
C HIS A 68 -3.46 -10.34 2.30
N SER A 69 -3.31 -9.51 3.33
CA SER A 69 -4.34 -8.55 3.71
C SER A 69 -4.42 -7.41 2.69
N SER A 70 -5.54 -6.71 2.69
CA SER A 70 -5.70 -5.50 1.89
C SER A 70 -4.68 -4.44 2.29
N ASP A 71 -4.37 -4.34 3.58
CA ASP A 71 -3.38 -3.39 4.09
C ASP A 71 -1.98 -3.67 3.53
N TYR A 72 -1.62 -4.94 3.41
CA TYR A 72 -0.34 -5.30 2.79
C TYR A 72 -0.33 -4.93 1.30
N ILE A 73 -1.38 -5.31 0.58
CA ILE A 73 -1.46 -5.06 -0.87
C ILE A 73 -1.42 -3.56 -1.15
N LEU A 74 -2.22 -2.77 -0.42
CA LEU A 74 -2.38 -1.34 -0.67
C LEU A 74 -1.22 -0.51 -0.12
N TYR A 75 -0.72 -0.84 1.07
CA TYR A 75 0.21 0.04 1.80
C TYR A 75 1.50 -0.63 2.22
N GLY A 76 1.66 -1.93 1.97
CA GLY A 76 2.85 -2.66 2.38
C GLY A 76 2.92 -2.98 3.87
N LEU A 77 1.79 -2.86 4.59
CA LEU A 77 1.70 -3.15 6.02
C LEU A 77 1.29 -4.60 6.22
N ASP A 78 2.12 -5.40 6.87
CA ASP A 78 1.78 -6.77 7.21
C ASP A 78 1.30 -6.87 8.66
N ASP A 79 0.74 -8.03 9.02
CA ASP A 79 0.16 -8.26 10.33
C ASP A 79 1.19 -8.13 11.45
N SER A 80 2.44 -8.51 11.21
CA SER A 80 3.50 -8.41 12.22
C SER A 80 3.84 -6.95 12.50
N MET A 81 3.87 -6.11 11.48
CA MET A 81 4.11 -4.67 11.62
C MET A 81 2.98 -3.98 12.38
N ILE A 82 1.74 -4.36 12.06
CA ILE A 82 0.56 -3.81 12.75
C ILE A 82 0.58 -4.21 14.22
N LYS A 83 0.87 -5.47 14.50
CA LYS A 83 0.97 -5.99 15.87
C LYS A 83 2.06 -5.27 16.65
N GLU A 84 3.24 -5.13 16.06
CA GLU A 84 4.36 -4.43 16.69
C GLU A 84 4.01 -2.96 16.99
N THR A 85 3.36 -2.29 16.04
CA THR A 85 2.92 -0.91 16.22
C THR A 85 1.94 -0.81 17.39
N ASN A 86 0.96 -1.71 17.46
CA ASN A 86 -0.03 -1.74 18.54
C ASN A 86 0.63 -2.00 19.90
N GLU A 87 1.59 -2.92 19.96
CA GLU A 87 2.33 -3.21 21.19
C GLU A 87 3.12 -2.00 21.68
N ILE A 88 3.70 -1.24 20.76
CA ILE A 88 4.41 0.00 21.11
C ILE A 88 3.42 1.04 21.64
N LEU A 89 2.29 1.23 20.96
CA LEU A 89 1.28 2.21 21.36
C LEU A 89 0.66 1.90 22.71
N GLU A 90 0.49 0.63 23.07
CA GLU A 90 -0.04 0.21 24.36
C GLU A 90 0.83 0.63 25.55
N LYS A 91 2.12 0.87 25.32
CA LYS A 91 3.06 1.29 26.36
C LYS A 91 2.93 2.77 26.70
N TYR A 92 2.19 3.54 25.92
CA TYR A 92 2.06 4.98 26.08
C TYR A 92 0.63 5.34 26.45
N ASP A 93 0.49 6.39 27.28
CA ASP A 93 -0.82 6.91 27.62
C ASP A 93 -1.37 7.80 26.49
N GLU A 94 -2.63 8.18 26.61
CA GLU A 94 -3.31 9.01 25.61
C GLU A 94 -2.59 10.32 25.35
N LYS A 95 -2.06 10.95 26.41
CA LYS A 95 -1.35 12.21 26.31
C LYS A 95 -0.06 12.07 25.50
N GLN A 96 0.67 11.00 25.73
CA GLN A 96 1.90 10.70 25.00
C GLN A 96 1.62 10.42 23.53
N ILE A 97 0.57 9.67 23.23
CA ILE A 97 0.16 9.38 21.86
C ILE A 97 -0.23 10.66 21.12
N LYS A 98 -0.99 11.53 21.78
CA LYS A 98 -1.36 12.84 21.19
C LYS A 98 -0.15 13.72 20.92
N ALA A 99 0.84 13.69 21.79
CA ALA A 99 2.08 14.44 21.60
C ALA A 99 2.84 13.91 20.38
N ALA A 100 2.96 12.59 20.24
CA ALA A 100 3.61 11.97 19.09
C ALA A 100 2.89 12.30 17.78
N LEU A 101 1.56 12.27 17.78
CA LEU A 101 0.77 12.64 16.60
C LEU A 101 0.96 14.09 16.20
N ARG A 102 1.07 15.00 17.17
CA ARG A 102 1.36 16.41 16.89
C ARG A 102 2.73 16.58 16.24
N MET A 103 3.73 15.86 16.73
CA MET A 103 5.07 15.89 16.15
C MET A 103 5.04 15.43 14.70
N LEU A 104 4.34 14.35 14.41
CA LEU A 104 4.21 13.83 13.04
C LEU A 104 3.48 14.83 12.14
N LYS A 105 2.44 15.47 12.64
CA LYS A 105 1.73 16.52 11.91
C LYS A 105 2.63 17.71 11.59
N ASN A 106 3.45 18.12 12.56
CA ASN A 106 4.38 19.24 12.37
C ASN A 106 5.43 18.91 11.29
N ILE A 107 5.93 17.69 11.28
CA ILE A 107 6.85 17.22 10.24
C ILE A 107 6.16 17.26 8.87
N GLY A 108 4.92 16.77 8.79
CA GLY A 108 4.13 16.81 7.58
C GLY A 108 3.87 18.22 7.08
N LEU A 109 3.53 19.13 7.98
CA LEU A 109 3.34 20.54 7.64
C LEU A 109 4.62 21.20 7.14
N PHE A 110 5.74 20.89 7.78
CA PHE A 110 7.04 21.41 7.37
C PHE A 110 7.40 20.97 5.96
N ILE A 111 7.23 19.68 5.65
CA ILE A 111 7.48 19.15 4.31
C ILE A 111 6.59 19.84 3.29
N LYS A 112 5.30 19.99 3.61
CA LYS A 112 4.32 20.64 2.76
C LYS A 112 4.67 22.09 2.46
N ASN A 113 5.03 22.85 3.50
CA ASN A 113 5.41 24.25 3.35
C ASN A 113 6.68 24.43 2.53
N LYS A 114 7.60 23.50 2.66
CA LYS A 114 8.87 23.54 1.92
C LYS A 114 8.68 23.38 0.42
N GLU A 115 7.62 22.70 0.02
CA GLU A 115 7.32 22.46 -1.38
C GLU A 115 6.42 23.52 -2.01
N GLU A 116 5.81 24.35 -1.21
CA GLU A 116 5.03 25.48 -1.64
C GLU A 116 5.94 26.62 -2.10
#